data_e424f5dae54b23b6c595b6fcaeca6d2f
#
_entry.id   e424f5dae54b23b6c595b6fcaeca6d2f
#
_cell.length_a   1.000
_cell.length_b   1.000
_cell.length_c   1.000
_cell.angle_alpha   90.00
_cell.angle_beta   90.00
_cell.angle_gamma   90.00
#
_symmetry.space_group_name_H-M   'P 1'
#
loop_
_entity.id
_entity.type
_entity.pdbx_description
1 polymer ?
#
loop_
_entity_poly.entity_id
_entity_poly.type
_entity_poly.pdbx_seq_one_letter_code
_entity_poly.pdbx_strand_id
1 'polypeptide(L)'
;ENFNDPKNIFNTLMEYKKILLNENHKMNLIGKSTIDDFDQRHIIDCIQIIKHMPDKKKQVMDIGTGAGLPGVLLSILGYQNLHLVEKSPKKSAFLETCKAHLGLNYKIHTKPIAEISGVNIDYITARAFAPIEKIITATKKIIHKKTIYVLLKGKSYLSELNLINPQKYSWKNYPSITSEESKIIVLGIK
;
A
#
# COMPACT_ATOMS: atom_id res chain seq x y z
N GLU A 1 17.89 -2.70 -15.67
CA GLU A 1 17.10 -1.51 -16.04
C GLU A 1 17.10 -0.53 -14.87
N ASN A 2 17.33 0.74 -15.19
CA ASN A 2 17.61 1.77 -14.19
C ASN A 2 16.27 2.30 -13.59
N PHE A 3 15.78 1.68 -12.52
CA PHE A 3 14.59 2.12 -11.77
C PHE A 3 14.71 3.53 -11.14
N ASN A 4 15.83 4.23 -11.39
CA ASN A 4 16.06 5.59 -10.92
C ASN A 4 15.87 6.65 -12.02
N ASP A 5 15.63 6.25 -13.27
CA ASP A 5 15.34 7.19 -14.35
C ASP A 5 13.87 7.65 -14.27
N PRO A 6 13.61 8.95 -14.10
CA PRO A 6 12.24 9.50 -14.03
C PRO A 6 11.38 9.17 -15.23
N LYS A 7 11.97 9.10 -16.44
CA LYS A 7 11.25 8.78 -17.68
C LYS A 7 10.79 7.31 -17.68
N ASN A 8 11.66 6.41 -17.21
CA ASN A 8 11.33 4.99 -17.10
C ASN A 8 10.25 4.74 -16.04
N ILE A 9 10.35 5.41 -14.87
CA ILE A 9 9.32 5.37 -13.83
C ILE A 9 7.97 5.82 -14.41
N PHE A 10 7.94 6.96 -15.08
CA PHE A 10 6.71 7.49 -15.67
C PHE A 10 6.09 6.52 -16.69
N ASN A 11 6.88 5.99 -17.61
CA ASN A 11 6.42 5.03 -18.61
C ASN A 11 5.85 3.75 -17.96
N THR A 12 6.52 3.23 -16.93
CA THR A 12 6.07 2.04 -16.20
C THR A 12 4.77 2.30 -15.43
N LEU A 13 4.60 3.49 -14.85
CA LEU A 13 3.35 3.92 -14.21
C LEU A 13 2.20 3.98 -15.23
N MET A 14 2.44 4.51 -16.43
CA MET A 14 1.42 4.60 -17.49
C MET A 14 1.05 3.22 -18.03
N GLU A 15 2.01 2.31 -18.16
CA GLU A 15 1.73 0.93 -18.58
C GLU A 15 0.95 0.16 -17.48
N TYR A 16 1.32 0.33 -16.20
CA TYR A 16 0.53 -0.20 -15.09
C TYR A 16 -0.92 0.30 -15.10
N LYS A 17 -1.13 1.61 -15.30
CA LYS A 17 -2.47 2.21 -15.45
C LYS A 17 -3.26 1.53 -16.56
N LYS A 18 -2.66 1.34 -17.72
CA LYS A 18 -3.28 0.70 -18.88
C LYS A 18 -3.70 -0.75 -18.58
N ILE A 19 -2.79 -1.55 -17.99
CA ILE A 19 -3.07 -2.94 -17.59
C ILE A 19 -4.24 -2.97 -16.60
N LEU A 20 -4.20 -2.10 -15.57
CA LEU A 20 -5.23 -2.03 -14.54
C LEU A 20 -6.59 -1.67 -15.12
N LEU A 21 -6.68 -0.63 -15.95
CA LEU A 21 -7.93 -0.19 -16.54
C LEU A 21 -8.52 -1.26 -17.45
N ASN A 22 -7.71 -1.94 -18.26
CA ASN A 22 -8.16 -3.05 -19.10
C ASN A 22 -8.74 -4.20 -18.26
N GLU A 23 -8.12 -4.54 -17.13
CA GLU A 23 -8.60 -5.63 -16.29
C GLU A 23 -9.76 -5.22 -15.37
N ASN A 24 -9.90 -3.92 -15.07
CA ASN A 24 -10.96 -3.40 -14.21
C ASN A 24 -12.38 -3.70 -14.73
N HIS A 25 -12.55 -3.82 -16.05
CA HIS A 25 -13.84 -4.21 -16.66
C HIS A 25 -14.29 -5.61 -16.25
N LYS A 26 -13.34 -6.50 -15.90
CA LYS A 26 -13.60 -7.90 -15.58
C LYS A 26 -13.75 -8.16 -14.06
N MET A 27 -13.00 -7.44 -13.22
CA MET A 27 -12.92 -7.81 -11.80
C MET A 27 -13.06 -6.66 -10.79
N ASN A 28 -13.46 -5.47 -11.19
CA ASN A 28 -13.68 -4.31 -10.29
C ASN A 28 -12.49 -4.08 -9.34
N LEU A 29 -11.31 -3.84 -9.89
CA LEU A 29 -10.08 -3.57 -9.14
C LEU A 29 -10.14 -2.22 -8.41
N ILE A 30 -10.75 -1.22 -9.08
CA ILE A 30 -11.00 0.13 -8.56
C ILE A 30 -12.45 0.55 -8.84
N GLY A 31 -12.92 1.54 -8.10
CA GLY A 31 -14.26 2.11 -8.27
C GLY A 31 -14.44 2.80 -9.62
N LYS A 32 -15.57 2.56 -10.28
CA LYS A 32 -15.88 3.18 -11.59
C LYS A 32 -15.82 4.71 -11.55
N SER A 33 -16.30 5.33 -10.48
CA SER A 33 -16.30 6.78 -10.29
C SER A 33 -14.91 7.41 -10.11
N THR A 34 -13.85 6.59 -10.02
CA THR A 34 -12.47 7.06 -9.84
C THR A 34 -11.61 6.90 -11.10
N ILE A 35 -12.20 6.38 -12.19
CA ILE A 35 -11.47 6.12 -13.45
C ILE A 35 -11.05 7.41 -14.12
N ASP A 36 -11.94 8.41 -14.20
CA ASP A 36 -11.67 9.68 -14.87
C ASP A 36 -10.56 10.47 -14.19
N ASP A 37 -10.46 10.36 -12.86
CA ASP A 37 -9.42 10.99 -12.01
C ASP A 37 -8.34 9.99 -11.57
N PHE A 38 -8.04 8.99 -12.39
CA PHE A 38 -7.16 7.87 -12.01
C PHE A 38 -5.83 8.33 -11.42
N ASP A 39 -5.16 9.26 -12.07
CA ASP A 39 -3.82 9.69 -11.68
C ASP A 39 -3.84 10.36 -10.31
N GLN A 40 -4.82 11.23 -10.06
CA GLN A 40 -5.00 11.90 -8.78
C GLN A 40 -5.43 10.93 -7.68
N ARG A 41 -6.45 10.11 -7.97
CA ARG A 41 -7.12 9.25 -6.99
C ARG A 41 -6.34 7.99 -6.65
N HIS A 42 -5.46 7.52 -7.53
CA HIS A 42 -4.76 6.26 -7.34
C HIS A 42 -3.24 6.41 -7.37
N ILE A 43 -2.66 7.11 -8.36
CA ILE A 43 -1.19 7.25 -8.42
C ILE A 43 -0.73 8.24 -7.36
N ILE A 44 -1.14 9.51 -7.45
CA ILE A 44 -0.67 10.58 -6.57
C ILE A 44 -1.05 10.29 -5.11
N ASP A 45 -2.30 9.84 -4.89
CA ASP A 45 -2.77 9.46 -3.56
C ASP A 45 -1.89 8.38 -2.90
N CYS A 46 -1.43 7.40 -3.67
CA CYS A 46 -0.59 6.34 -3.15
C CYS A 46 0.88 6.76 -2.98
N ILE A 47 1.48 7.44 -3.96
CA ILE A 47 2.91 7.75 -3.92
C ILE A 47 3.29 8.82 -2.89
N GLN A 48 2.35 9.65 -2.45
CA GLN A 48 2.61 10.68 -1.42
C GLN A 48 3.15 10.10 -0.10
N ILE A 49 2.95 8.80 0.17
CA ILE A 49 3.42 8.14 1.39
C ILE A 49 4.94 7.94 1.43
N ILE A 50 5.63 7.99 0.29
CA ILE A 50 7.09 7.71 0.20
C ILE A 50 7.93 8.63 1.08
N LYS A 51 7.49 9.87 1.32
CA LYS A 51 8.15 10.82 2.22
C LYS A 51 8.23 10.32 3.68
N HIS A 52 7.38 9.35 4.04
CA HIS A 52 7.35 8.72 5.37
C HIS A 52 8.06 7.37 5.39
N MET A 53 8.59 6.93 4.24
CA MET A 53 9.27 5.66 4.04
C MET A 53 10.58 5.86 3.27
N PRO A 54 11.55 6.64 3.79
CA PRO A 54 12.72 7.09 3.02
C PRO A 54 13.69 5.97 2.65
N ASP A 55 13.72 4.88 3.41
CA ASP A 55 14.62 3.75 3.15
C ASP A 55 13.94 2.69 2.29
N LYS A 56 14.27 2.66 1.00
CA LYS A 56 13.73 1.73 0.01
C LYS A 56 14.24 0.29 0.14
N LYS A 57 15.25 0.04 0.98
CA LYS A 57 15.81 -1.31 1.23
C LYS A 57 15.11 -2.03 2.37
N LYS A 58 14.27 -1.35 3.12
CA LYS A 58 13.49 -1.90 4.23
C LYS A 58 12.44 -2.90 3.76
N GLN A 59 12.07 -3.82 4.66
CA GLN A 59 10.97 -4.76 4.43
C GLN A 59 9.64 -4.02 4.48
N VAL A 60 8.91 -4.01 3.39
CA VAL A 60 7.61 -3.33 3.28
C VAL A 60 6.51 -4.36 3.04
N MET A 61 5.41 -4.24 3.76
CA MET A 61 4.22 -5.06 3.50
C MET A 61 3.02 -4.17 3.24
N ASP A 62 2.43 -4.34 2.06
CA ASP A 62 1.19 -3.68 1.67
C ASP A 62 0.01 -4.65 1.88
N ILE A 63 -0.86 -4.32 2.83
CA ILE A 63 -1.93 -5.23 3.25
C ILE A 63 -3.29 -4.86 2.65
N GLY A 64 -3.93 -5.88 2.07
CA GLY A 64 -5.15 -5.67 1.30
C GLY A 64 -4.88 -4.87 0.03
N THR A 65 -3.77 -5.16 -0.63
CA THR A 65 -3.24 -4.39 -1.76
C THR A 65 -4.21 -4.24 -2.95
N GLY A 66 -5.16 -5.17 -3.09
CA GLY A 66 -6.19 -5.13 -4.13
C GLY A 66 -5.62 -5.09 -5.54
N ALA A 67 -5.74 -3.94 -6.18
CA ALA A 67 -5.14 -3.66 -7.48
C ALA A 67 -3.61 -3.48 -7.44
N GLY A 68 -2.97 -3.60 -6.27
CA GLY A 68 -1.55 -3.29 -6.09
C GLY A 68 -1.29 -1.85 -5.64
N LEU A 69 -2.24 -1.26 -4.93
CA LEU A 69 -2.21 0.15 -4.53
C LEU A 69 -2.14 0.29 -2.99
N PRO A 70 -1.01 0.75 -2.44
CA PRO A 70 0.17 1.36 -3.08
C PRO A 70 1.28 0.38 -3.52
N GLY A 71 1.21 -0.91 -3.21
CA GLY A 71 2.33 -1.85 -3.29
C GLY A 71 3.04 -1.95 -4.64
N VAL A 72 2.30 -2.06 -5.77
CA VAL A 72 2.90 -2.08 -7.11
C VAL A 72 3.59 -0.76 -7.43
N LEU A 73 2.99 0.38 -7.03
CA LEU A 73 3.60 1.69 -7.24
C LEU A 73 4.91 1.83 -6.46
N LEU A 74 4.97 1.31 -5.23
CA LEU A 74 6.20 1.29 -4.44
C LEU A 74 7.30 0.46 -5.15
N SER A 75 6.94 -0.67 -5.78
CA SER A 75 7.89 -1.45 -6.59
C SER A 75 8.41 -0.65 -7.78
N ILE A 76 7.54 0.03 -8.52
CA ILE A 76 7.92 0.91 -9.65
C ILE A 76 8.86 2.03 -9.16
N LEU A 77 8.64 2.54 -7.95
CA LEU A 77 9.46 3.57 -7.34
C LEU A 77 10.77 3.05 -6.71
N GLY A 78 11.08 1.75 -6.88
CA GLY A 78 12.36 1.15 -6.50
C GLY A 78 12.46 0.64 -5.07
N TYR A 79 11.34 0.39 -4.38
CA TYR A 79 11.35 -0.37 -3.13
C TYR A 79 11.68 -1.83 -3.41
N GLN A 80 12.67 -2.39 -2.69
CA GLN A 80 13.32 -3.65 -3.06
C GLN A 80 12.70 -4.88 -2.40
N ASN A 81 12.19 -4.74 -1.18
CA ASN A 81 11.75 -5.86 -0.34
C ASN A 81 10.25 -5.73 -0.05
N LEU A 82 9.42 -5.93 -1.07
CA LEU A 82 7.98 -5.75 -1.01
C LEU A 82 7.22 -7.06 -0.87
N HIS A 83 6.26 -7.06 0.05
CA HIS A 83 5.28 -8.11 0.27
C HIS A 83 3.89 -7.55 0.00
N LEU A 84 3.17 -8.08 -0.97
CA LEU A 84 1.80 -7.70 -1.28
C LEU A 84 0.86 -8.77 -0.73
N VAL A 85 -0.09 -8.37 0.12
CA VAL A 85 -1.05 -9.30 0.73
C VAL A 85 -2.44 -9.08 0.14
N GLU A 86 -2.95 -10.08 -0.53
CA GLU A 86 -4.28 -10.08 -1.14
C GLU A 86 -4.91 -11.47 -1.01
N LYS A 87 -6.06 -11.57 -0.36
CA LYS A 87 -6.72 -12.87 -0.14
C LYS A 87 -7.46 -13.42 -1.36
N SER A 88 -7.80 -12.56 -2.33
CA SER A 88 -8.51 -12.97 -3.54
C SER A 88 -7.55 -13.59 -4.55
N PRO A 89 -7.72 -14.88 -4.94
CA PRO A 89 -6.87 -15.50 -5.96
C PRO A 89 -6.91 -14.77 -7.30
N LYS A 90 -8.08 -14.25 -7.68
CA LYS A 90 -8.24 -13.48 -8.94
C LYS A 90 -7.40 -12.20 -8.93
N LYS A 91 -7.42 -11.45 -7.82
CA LYS A 91 -6.60 -10.23 -7.70
C LYS A 91 -5.12 -10.55 -7.58
N SER A 92 -4.75 -11.65 -6.90
CA SER A 92 -3.37 -12.12 -6.84
C SER A 92 -2.84 -12.50 -8.23
N ALA A 93 -3.65 -13.16 -9.06
CA ALA A 93 -3.30 -13.47 -10.45
C ALA A 93 -3.06 -12.18 -11.28
N PHE A 94 -3.88 -11.15 -11.07
CA PHE A 94 -3.66 -9.83 -11.68
C PHE A 94 -2.31 -9.22 -11.24
N LEU A 95 -1.95 -9.33 -9.96
CA LEU A 95 -0.67 -8.85 -9.46
C LEU A 95 0.51 -9.61 -10.06
N GLU A 96 0.39 -10.94 -10.25
CA GLU A 96 1.41 -11.73 -10.97
C GLU A 96 1.56 -11.28 -12.43
N THR A 97 0.45 -10.98 -13.12
CA THR A 97 0.48 -10.40 -14.47
C THR A 97 1.21 -9.06 -14.50
N CYS A 98 0.91 -8.15 -13.58
CA CYS A 98 1.63 -6.87 -13.47
C CYS A 98 3.12 -7.08 -13.21
N LYS A 99 3.47 -8.00 -12.31
CA LYS A 99 4.85 -8.33 -11.98
C LYS A 99 5.64 -8.79 -13.20
N ALA A 100 5.09 -9.75 -13.94
CA ALA A 100 5.74 -10.31 -15.12
C ALA A 100 5.85 -9.29 -16.26
N HIS A 101 4.77 -8.56 -16.55
CA HIS A 101 4.71 -7.62 -17.67
C HIS A 101 5.61 -6.39 -17.46
N LEU A 102 5.67 -5.88 -16.24
CA LEU A 102 6.42 -4.67 -15.89
C LEU A 102 7.84 -4.95 -15.38
N GLY A 103 8.27 -6.21 -15.31
CA GLY A 103 9.59 -6.60 -14.79
C GLY A 103 9.80 -6.22 -13.32
N LEU A 104 8.74 -6.23 -12.49
CA LEU A 104 8.78 -5.81 -11.10
C LEU A 104 9.18 -6.95 -10.16
N ASN A 105 9.67 -6.57 -8.98
CA ASN A 105 10.07 -7.54 -7.95
C ASN A 105 9.32 -7.32 -6.64
N TYR A 106 8.40 -8.22 -6.32
CA TYR A 106 7.69 -8.30 -5.04
C TYR A 106 7.19 -9.73 -4.78
N LYS A 107 6.92 -10.05 -3.51
CA LYS A 107 6.31 -11.32 -3.11
C LYS A 107 4.81 -11.14 -2.93
N ILE A 108 4.00 -12.03 -3.49
CA ILE A 108 2.55 -12.02 -3.32
C ILE A 108 2.17 -13.09 -2.30
N HIS A 109 1.33 -12.71 -1.33
CA HIS A 109 0.76 -13.61 -0.35
C HIS A 109 -0.76 -13.71 -0.58
N THR A 110 -1.19 -14.80 -1.22
CA THR A 110 -2.62 -15.06 -1.51
C THR A 110 -3.30 -15.71 -0.31
N LYS A 111 -3.35 -14.97 0.82
CA LYS A 111 -3.97 -15.42 2.07
C LYS A 111 -4.27 -14.24 3.00
N PRO A 112 -5.10 -14.43 4.03
CA PRO A 112 -5.32 -13.41 5.05
C PRO A 112 -4.04 -13.01 5.77
N ILE A 113 -3.87 -11.71 6.07
CA ILE A 113 -2.69 -11.18 6.76
C ILE A 113 -2.42 -11.88 8.10
N ALA A 114 -3.45 -12.26 8.85
CA ALA A 114 -3.32 -12.93 10.14
C ALA A 114 -2.65 -14.33 10.07
N GLU A 115 -2.57 -14.92 8.87
CA GLU A 115 -1.91 -16.20 8.60
C GLU A 115 -0.44 -16.05 8.21
N ILE A 116 0.04 -14.82 8.07
CA ILE A 116 1.44 -14.54 7.73
C ILE A 116 2.27 -14.48 9.03
N SER A 117 3.39 -15.17 9.02
CA SER A 117 4.37 -15.21 10.10
C SER A 117 5.79 -15.48 9.56
N GLY A 118 6.81 -15.40 10.42
CA GLY A 118 8.19 -15.71 10.02
C GLY A 118 8.87 -14.61 9.19
N VAL A 119 8.29 -13.42 9.14
CA VAL A 119 8.86 -12.22 8.52
C VAL A 119 8.85 -11.07 9.52
N ASN A 120 9.86 -10.21 9.44
CA ASN A 120 9.95 -8.98 10.24
C ASN A 120 9.78 -7.78 9.31
N ILE A 121 8.71 -7.03 9.46
CA ILE A 121 8.33 -5.94 8.56
C ILE A 121 8.68 -4.59 9.18
N ASP A 122 9.39 -3.76 8.43
CA ASP A 122 9.77 -2.40 8.84
C ASP A 122 8.66 -1.38 8.55
N TYR A 123 8.03 -1.46 7.38
CA TYR A 123 6.92 -0.58 6.99
C TYR A 123 5.68 -1.40 6.65
N ILE A 124 4.56 -1.02 7.23
CA ILE A 124 3.25 -1.57 6.87
C ILE A 124 2.45 -0.47 6.20
N THR A 125 2.00 -0.73 4.97
CA THR A 125 1.10 0.16 4.23
C THR A 125 -0.29 -0.47 4.10
N ALA A 126 -1.30 0.36 4.07
CA ALA A 126 -2.67 -0.03 3.75
C ALA A 126 -3.46 1.15 3.22
N ARG A 127 -4.32 0.87 2.25
CA ARG A 127 -5.31 1.81 1.71
C ARG A 127 -6.68 1.14 1.65
N ALA A 128 -7.70 1.77 2.23
CA ALA A 128 -9.10 1.29 2.21
C ALA A 128 -9.26 -0.19 2.65
N PHE A 129 -8.43 -0.68 3.57
CA PHE A 129 -8.40 -2.08 3.99
C PHE A 129 -9.29 -2.35 5.22
N ALA A 130 -8.97 -1.75 6.36
CA ALA A 130 -9.66 -1.99 7.64
C ALA A 130 -9.40 -0.83 8.62
N PRO A 131 -10.15 -0.70 9.72
CA PRO A 131 -9.83 0.19 10.83
C PRO A 131 -8.42 -0.07 11.40
N ILE A 132 -7.76 0.97 11.93
CA ILE A 132 -6.36 0.93 12.41
C ILE A 132 -6.17 -0.17 13.46
N GLU A 133 -7.09 -0.31 14.41
CA GLU A 133 -7.02 -1.33 15.45
C GLU A 133 -7.01 -2.76 14.88
N LYS A 134 -7.82 -3.01 13.84
CA LYS A 134 -7.84 -4.31 13.14
C LYS A 134 -6.54 -4.56 12.39
N ILE A 135 -5.97 -3.52 11.77
CA ILE A 135 -4.66 -3.61 11.09
C ILE A 135 -3.58 -4.01 12.11
N ILE A 136 -3.49 -3.30 13.23
CA ILE A 136 -2.53 -3.58 14.31
C ILE A 136 -2.70 -5.02 14.81
N THR A 137 -3.93 -5.44 15.06
CA THR A 137 -4.22 -6.79 15.57
C THR A 137 -3.81 -7.88 14.58
N ALA A 138 -4.11 -7.70 13.30
CA ALA A 138 -3.82 -8.68 12.27
C ALA A 138 -2.32 -8.81 11.96
N THR A 139 -1.52 -7.78 12.25
CA THR A 139 -0.09 -7.74 11.94
C THR A 139 0.84 -8.10 13.09
N LYS A 140 0.31 -8.43 14.29
CA LYS A 140 1.10 -8.70 15.51
C LYS A 140 2.23 -9.73 15.36
N LYS A 141 2.08 -10.68 14.44
CA LYS A 141 3.07 -11.77 14.23
C LYS A 141 4.27 -11.37 13.36
N ILE A 142 4.22 -10.20 12.72
CA ILE A 142 5.18 -9.78 11.70
C ILE A 142 5.85 -8.44 12.02
N ILE A 143 5.49 -7.80 13.13
CA ILE A 143 6.02 -6.50 13.55
C ILE A 143 7.12 -6.65 14.58
N HIS A 144 7.96 -5.62 14.68
CA HIS A 144 8.96 -5.43 15.71
C HIS A 144 8.94 -3.98 16.24
N LYS A 145 9.70 -3.67 17.28
CA LYS A 145 9.69 -2.33 17.93
C LYS A 145 9.96 -1.14 17.02
N LYS A 146 10.60 -1.36 15.85
CA LYS A 146 10.89 -0.30 14.88
C LYS A 146 9.91 -0.28 13.69
N THR A 147 8.87 -1.11 13.71
CA THR A 147 7.86 -1.12 12.65
C THR A 147 7.08 0.18 12.64
N ILE A 148 6.93 0.75 11.46
CA ILE A 148 6.15 1.96 11.21
C ILE A 148 4.99 1.62 10.29
N TYR A 149 3.79 1.99 10.70
CA TYR A 149 2.60 1.94 9.86
C TYR A 149 2.45 3.26 9.11
N VAL A 150 2.24 3.20 7.82
CA VAL A 150 1.97 4.36 6.95
C VAL A 150 0.65 4.11 6.24
N LEU A 151 -0.43 4.62 6.82
CA LEU A 151 -1.80 4.26 6.45
C LEU A 151 -2.51 5.43 5.77
N LEU A 152 -3.11 5.16 4.60
CA LEU A 152 -3.99 6.10 3.92
C LEU A 152 -5.41 5.93 4.46
N LYS A 153 -5.93 6.95 5.12
CA LYS A 153 -7.21 6.92 5.82
C LYS A 153 -8.13 8.05 5.36
N GLY A 154 -9.41 7.75 5.24
CA GLY A 154 -10.46 8.73 4.95
C GLY A 154 -11.03 9.38 6.21
N LYS A 155 -12.24 9.93 6.11
CA LYS A 155 -12.98 10.72 7.14
C LYS A 155 -12.97 10.12 8.55
N SER A 156 -13.02 8.79 8.66
CA SER A 156 -13.11 8.10 9.97
C SER A 156 -11.80 8.04 10.76
N TYR A 157 -10.70 8.61 10.27
CA TYR A 157 -9.39 8.45 10.88
C TYR A 157 -9.32 8.89 12.36
N LEU A 158 -10.04 9.97 12.72
CA LEU A 158 -10.06 10.46 14.12
C LEU A 158 -10.72 9.47 15.06
N SER A 159 -11.88 8.95 14.69
CA SER A 159 -12.59 7.95 15.51
C SER A 159 -11.77 6.66 15.63
N GLU A 160 -11.03 6.27 14.58
CA GLU A 160 -10.15 5.12 14.61
C GLU A 160 -8.94 5.34 15.53
N LEU A 161 -8.33 6.54 15.51
CA LEU A 161 -7.19 6.88 16.36
C LEU A 161 -7.57 6.93 17.84
N ASN A 162 -8.78 7.37 18.18
CA ASN A 162 -9.28 7.41 19.56
C ASN A 162 -9.35 6.02 20.21
N LEU A 163 -9.38 4.94 19.43
CA LEU A 163 -9.38 3.57 19.90
C LEU A 163 -7.96 3.01 20.13
N ILE A 164 -6.92 3.74 19.72
CA ILE A 164 -5.53 3.28 19.81
C ILE A 164 -4.94 3.63 21.18
N ASN A 165 -4.33 2.63 21.84
CA ASN A 165 -3.71 2.82 23.14
C ASN A 165 -2.46 3.73 23.03
N PRO A 166 -2.49 4.97 23.59
CA PRO A 166 -1.40 5.93 23.47
C PRO A 166 -0.17 5.57 24.32
N GLN A 167 -0.28 4.60 25.22
CA GLN A 167 0.89 4.09 25.98
C GLN A 167 1.73 3.12 25.14
N LYS A 168 1.09 2.43 24.17
CA LYS A 168 1.76 1.45 23.30
C LYS A 168 2.18 2.01 21.97
N TYR A 169 1.48 3.04 21.47
CA TYR A 169 1.68 3.58 20.14
C TYR A 169 1.81 5.10 20.17
N SER A 170 2.63 5.63 19.28
CA SER A 170 2.69 7.05 18.96
C SER A 170 2.29 7.25 17.50
N TRP A 171 1.64 8.37 17.18
CA TRP A 171 1.26 8.67 15.81
C TRP A 171 1.31 10.15 15.48
N LYS A 172 1.45 10.42 14.18
CA LYS A 172 1.24 11.73 13.57
C LYS A 172 0.29 11.56 12.40
N ASN A 173 -0.57 12.53 12.18
CA ASN A 173 -1.39 12.61 10.99
C ASN A 173 -0.89 13.74 10.08
N TYR A 174 -0.93 13.48 8.78
CA TYR A 174 -0.51 14.44 7.76
C TYR A 174 -1.65 14.61 6.76
N PRO A 175 -1.87 15.84 6.24
CA PRO A 175 -2.88 16.05 5.21
C PRO A 175 -2.54 15.25 3.96
N SER A 176 -3.57 14.69 3.33
CA SER A 176 -3.43 14.16 1.97
C SER A 176 -3.39 15.33 0.98
N ILE A 177 -2.55 15.22 -0.05
CA ILE A 177 -2.51 16.20 -1.15
C ILE A 177 -3.61 16.00 -2.18
N THR A 178 -4.37 14.91 -2.06
CA THR A 178 -5.43 14.51 -3.01
C THR A 178 -6.84 14.70 -2.48
N SER A 179 -7.00 14.91 -1.16
CA SER A 179 -8.31 15.07 -0.53
C SER A 179 -8.17 15.70 0.86
N GLU A 180 -8.93 16.74 1.14
CA GLU A 180 -8.97 17.40 2.45
C GLU A 180 -9.44 16.49 3.58
N GLU A 181 -10.36 15.57 3.27
CA GLU A 181 -10.94 14.62 4.21
C GLU A 181 -10.04 13.41 4.52
N SER A 182 -9.01 13.20 3.70
CA SER A 182 -8.08 12.08 3.83
C SER A 182 -6.81 12.50 4.56
N LYS A 183 -6.22 11.55 5.30
CA LYS A 183 -4.97 11.73 6.04
C LYS A 183 -4.04 10.55 5.83
N ILE A 184 -2.75 10.84 5.92
CA ILE A 184 -1.72 9.83 6.07
C ILE A 184 -1.42 9.69 7.55
N ILE A 185 -1.66 8.53 8.11
CA ILE A 185 -1.37 8.22 9.51
C ILE A 185 -0.03 7.49 9.58
N VAL A 186 0.93 8.10 10.25
CA VAL A 186 2.22 7.47 10.55
C VAL A 186 2.20 7.06 12.01
N LEU A 187 2.20 5.75 12.27
CA LEU A 187 2.08 5.19 13.61
C LEU A 187 3.28 4.29 13.90
N GLY A 188 3.91 4.49 15.04
CA GLY A 188 5.04 3.70 15.54
C GLY A 188 4.72 3.04 16.88
N ILE A 189 5.45 1.97 17.18
CA ILE A 189 5.40 1.25 18.46
C ILE A 189 6.34 1.97 19.44
N LYS A 190 5.88 2.19 20.69
CA LYS A 190 6.69 2.79 21.77
C LYS A 190 7.55 1.76 22.48
#